data_5fbe4bea20d0f7a7f6638f21f7582d30
#
_entry.id   5fbe4bea20d0f7a7f6638f21f7582d30
#
_cell.length_a   1.000
_cell.length_b   1.000
_cell.length_c   1.000
_cell.angle_alpha   90.00
_cell.angle_beta   90.00
_cell.angle_gamma   90.00
#
_symmetry.space_group_name_H-M   'P 1'
#
loop_
_entity.id
_entity.type
_entity.pdbx_description
1 polymer ?
#
loop_
_entity_poly.entity_id
_entity_poly.type
_entity_poly.pdbx_seq_one_letter_code
_entity_poly.pdbx_strand_id
1 'polypeptide(L)'
;MAETPDRPSTRDALIEATSRKLWTVDESELRILDICQETNLSTSVIYAHFGSRQGLIDASLLRVFTAVTDEIVENLTTAVTGPHPTGSFLDTLQVILTNPEHKLVITAQRQMFFRVSATALGRPSLRSGFLRLYDDFMTRVDQLYDELVRRELLGPQLSGHQWAVFFEGQMLSRAFHDLSSAWDDQDDWNRAAKRMLSGSIPEQVPAPD
;
A
#
# COMPACT_ATOMS: atom_id res chain seq x y z
N MET A 1 1.63 -20.64 -31.61
CA MET A 1 1.35 -21.48 -30.41
C MET A 1 0.87 -20.51 -29.35
N ALA A 2 -0.41 -20.60 -28.97
CA ALA A 2 -0.94 -19.80 -27.89
C ALA A 2 -0.45 -20.42 -26.57
N GLU A 3 0.31 -19.66 -25.77
CA GLU A 3 0.64 -20.05 -24.39
C GLU A 3 -0.66 -20.19 -23.60
N THR A 4 -0.91 -21.41 -23.15
CA THR A 4 -2.00 -21.69 -22.21
C THR A 4 -1.66 -20.92 -20.93
N PRO A 5 -2.53 -20.07 -20.38
CA PRO A 5 -2.25 -19.36 -19.13
C PRO A 5 -1.96 -20.39 -18.03
N ASP A 6 -0.80 -20.24 -17.40
CA ASP A 6 -0.30 -21.13 -16.36
C ASP A 6 -1.33 -21.19 -15.22
N ARG A 7 -1.85 -22.39 -14.97
CA ARG A 7 -2.89 -22.59 -13.95
C ARG A 7 -2.25 -22.31 -12.59
N PRO A 8 -2.80 -21.41 -11.77
CA PRO A 8 -2.21 -21.08 -10.47
C PRO A 8 -1.98 -22.36 -9.66
N SER A 9 -0.83 -22.44 -8.98
CA SER A 9 -0.52 -23.60 -8.15
C SER A 9 -1.59 -23.77 -7.04
N THR A 10 -1.74 -24.99 -6.55
CA THR A 10 -2.65 -25.28 -5.41
C THR A 10 -2.34 -24.36 -4.21
N ARG A 11 -1.06 -24.10 -3.97
CA ARG A 11 -0.61 -23.19 -2.92
C ARG A 11 -1.09 -21.76 -3.15
N ASP A 12 -0.96 -21.26 -4.38
CA ASP A 12 -1.37 -19.90 -4.74
C ASP A 12 -2.90 -19.74 -4.71
N ALA A 13 -3.65 -20.75 -5.15
CA ALA A 13 -5.11 -20.75 -5.06
C ALA A 13 -5.60 -20.64 -3.61
N LEU A 14 -4.94 -21.34 -2.66
CA LEU A 14 -5.25 -21.25 -1.22
C LEU A 14 -4.91 -19.88 -0.65
N ILE A 15 -3.75 -19.33 -1.00
CA ILE A 15 -3.33 -17.98 -0.58
C ILE A 15 -4.35 -16.95 -1.10
N GLU A 16 -4.70 -17.02 -2.37
CA GLU A 16 -5.61 -16.06 -3.02
C GLU A 16 -7.01 -16.07 -2.39
N ALA A 17 -7.58 -17.27 -2.19
CA ALA A 17 -8.88 -17.43 -1.53
C ALA A 17 -8.87 -16.87 -0.10
N THR A 18 -7.79 -17.14 0.65
CA THR A 18 -7.63 -16.65 2.02
C THR A 18 -7.41 -15.13 2.04
N SER A 19 -6.60 -14.60 1.13
CA SER A 19 -6.33 -13.17 1.00
C SER A 19 -7.62 -12.38 0.76
N ARG A 20 -8.49 -12.84 -0.15
CA ARG A 20 -9.79 -12.19 -0.39
C ARG A 20 -10.65 -12.11 0.86
N LYS A 21 -10.69 -13.18 1.66
CA LYS A 21 -11.47 -13.20 2.90
C LYS A 21 -10.91 -12.24 3.96
N LEU A 22 -9.58 -12.11 4.06
CA LEU A 22 -8.92 -11.21 5.02
C LEU A 22 -9.24 -9.72 4.79
N TRP A 23 -9.77 -9.33 3.63
CA TRP A 23 -10.28 -7.98 3.39
C TRP A 23 -11.60 -7.70 4.13
N THR A 24 -12.38 -8.72 4.44
CA THR A 24 -13.74 -8.58 4.95
C THR A 24 -13.96 -9.16 6.34
N VAL A 25 -13.07 -10.05 6.80
CA VAL A 25 -13.16 -10.69 8.11
C VAL A 25 -11.85 -10.58 8.89
N ASP A 26 -11.96 -10.62 10.20
CA ASP A 26 -10.79 -10.74 11.07
C ASP A 26 -10.18 -12.14 11.02
N GLU A 27 -8.87 -12.23 11.34
CA GLU A 27 -8.18 -13.52 11.37
C GLU A 27 -8.84 -14.54 12.31
N SER A 28 -9.40 -14.08 13.43
CA SER A 28 -10.10 -14.95 14.40
C SER A 28 -11.36 -15.58 13.81
N GLU A 29 -12.02 -14.91 12.89
CA GLU A 29 -13.27 -15.34 12.26
C GLU A 29 -13.03 -16.22 11.03
N LEU A 30 -11.82 -16.21 10.46
CA LEU A 30 -11.47 -16.97 9.29
C LEU A 30 -11.52 -18.47 9.55
N ARG A 31 -12.41 -19.20 8.87
CA ARG A 31 -12.59 -20.64 9.02
C ARG A 31 -11.92 -21.38 7.86
N ILE A 32 -11.08 -22.36 8.20
CA ILE A 32 -10.39 -23.20 7.22
C ILE A 32 -11.40 -23.97 6.32
N LEU A 33 -12.52 -24.38 6.87
CA LEU A 33 -13.55 -25.09 6.10
C LEU A 33 -14.14 -24.23 4.98
N ASP A 34 -14.27 -22.91 5.19
CA ASP A 34 -14.78 -22.00 4.16
C ASP A 34 -13.78 -21.90 2.99
N ILE A 35 -12.47 -21.88 3.30
CA ILE A 35 -11.41 -21.89 2.29
C ILE A 35 -11.42 -23.23 1.52
N CYS A 36 -11.59 -24.35 2.23
CA CYS A 36 -11.69 -25.66 1.59
C CYS A 36 -12.88 -25.75 0.61
N GLN A 37 -14.03 -25.22 1.01
CA GLN A 37 -15.22 -25.20 0.15
C GLN A 37 -15.02 -24.33 -1.08
N GLU A 38 -14.47 -23.13 -0.92
CA GLU A 38 -14.22 -22.19 -2.01
C GLU A 38 -13.21 -22.72 -3.02
N THR A 39 -12.15 -23.39 -2.54
CA THR A 39 -11.07 -23.91 -3.39
C THR A 39 -11.31 -25.35 -3.87
N ASN A 40 -12.33 -26.03 -3.34
CA ASN A 40 -12.57 -27.46 -3.54
C ASN A 40 -11.36 -28.32 -3.13
N LEU A 41 -10.66 -27.94 -2.05
CA LEU A 41 -9.50 -28.63 -1.51
C LEU A 41 -9.77 -29.13 -0.09
N SER A 42 -9.04 -30.15 0.32
CA SER A 42 -9.17 -30.69 1.70
C SER A 42 -8.29 -29.95 2.70
N THR A 43 -8.65 -30.03 3.97
CA THR A 43 -7.83 -29.49 5.07
C THR A 43 -6.42 -30.07 5.11
N SER A 44 -6.26 -31.37 4.73
CA SER A 44 -4.94 -32.01 4.67
C SER A 44 -4.01 -31.34 3.67
N VAL A 45 -4.52 -30.84 2.55
CA VAL A 45 -3.75 -30.09 1.56
C VAL A 45 -3.23 -28.78 2.16
N ILE A 46 -4.09 -28.05 2.92
CA ILE A 46 -3.69 -26.82 3.60
C ILE A 46 -2.53 -27.10 4.58
N TYR A 47 -2.68 -28.12 5.42
CA TYR A 47 -1.63 -28.46 6.39
C TYR A 47 -0.35 -28.96 5.73
N ALA A 48 -0.42 -29.66 4.59
CA ALA A 48 0.73 -30.07 3.83
C ALA A 48 1.54 -28.89 3.26
N HIS A 49 0.85 -27.84 2.80
CA HIS A 49 1.52 -26.66 2.22
C HIS A 49 1.98 -25.61 3.24
N PHE A 50 1.26 -25.45 4.33
CA PHE A 50 1.45 -24.34 5.27
C PHE A 50 1.79 -24.78 6.69
N GLY A 51 1.73 -26.07 7.00
CA GLY A 51 2.02 -26.64 8.32
C GLY A 51 0.93 -26.34 9.37
N SER A 52 0.26 -25.21 9.29
CA SER A 52 -0.77 -24.80 10.24
C SER A 52 -1.76 -23.82 9.60
N ARG A 53 -2.92 -23.59 10.28
CA ARG A 53 -3.83 -22.49 9.94
C ARG A 53 -3.10 -21.15 9.94
N GLN A 54 -2.23 -20.93 10.95
CA GLN A 54 -1.48 -19.69 11.08
C GLN A 54 -0.50 -19.49 9.91
N GLY A 55 0.16 -20.56 9.44
CA GLY A 55 1.05 -20.48 8.29
C GLY A 55 0.33 -20.07 7.00
N LEU A 56 -0.91 -20.55 6.78
CA LEU A 56 -1.74 -20.09 5.66
C LEU A 56 -2.09 -18.60 5.81
N ILE A 57 -2.52 -18.18 7.00
CA ILE A 57 -2.87 -16.78 7.29
C ILE A 57 -1.65 -15.88 7.06
N ASP A 58 -0.48 -16.23 7.59
CA ASP A 58 0.74 -15.46 7.44
C ASP A 58 1.14 -15.30 5.96
N ALA A 59 1.09 -16.39 5.18
CA ALA A 59 1.35 -16.33 3.74
C ALA A 59 0.34 -15.42 3.00
N SER A 60 -0.92 -15.46 3.42
CA SER A 60 -1.99 -14.65 2.83
C SER A 60 -1.89 -13.17 3.22
N LEU A 61 -1.49 -12.85 4.46
CA LEU A 61 -1.21 -11.47 4.88
C LEU A 61 -0.03 -10.87 4.11
N LEU A 62 1.02 -11.64 3.84
CA LEU A 62 2.12 -11.19 2.99
C LEU A 62 1.64 -10.90 1.56
N ARG A 63 0.77 -11.75 1.01
CA ARG A 63 0.16 -11.52 -0.32
C ARG A 63 -0.70 -10.26 -0.34
N VAL A 64 -1.50 -10.03 0.70
CA VAL A 64 -2.30 -8.80 0.87
C VAL A 64 -1.39 -7.59 0.94
N PHE A 65 -0.32 -7.64 1.74
CA PHE A 65 0.64 -6.54 1.85
C PHE A 65 1.28 -6.21 0.50
N THR A 66 1.74 -7.22 -0.23
CA THR A 66 2.28 -7.03 -1.59
C THR A 66 1.27 -6.34 -2.50
N ALA A 67 0.02 -6.81 -2.55
CA ALA A 67 -1.00 -6.22 -3.40
C ALA A 67 -1.27 -4.75 -3.05
N VAL A 68 -1.35 -4.43 -1.75
CA VAL A 68 -1.54 -3.05 -1.27
C VAL A 68 -0.36 -2.15 -1.65
N THR A 69 0.87 -2.61 -1.42
CA THR A 69 2.07 -1.80 -1.73
C THR A 69 2.29 -1.65 -3.23
N ASP A 70 1.99 -2.67 -4.03
CA ASP A 70 2.05 -2.59 -5.49
C ASP A 70 1.10 -1.51 -6.02
N GLU A 71 -0.15 -1.50 -5.53
CA GLU A 71 -1.13 -0.50 -5.95
C GLU A 71 -0.78 0.91 -5.48
N ILE A 72 -0.23 1.07 -4.27
CA ILE A 72 0.29 2.37 -3.80
C ILE A 72 1.39 2.88 -4.73
N VAL A 73 2.37 2.03 -5.06
CA VAL A 73 3.47 2.42 -5.96
C VAL A 73 2.97 2.70 -7.37
N GLU A 74 2.01 1.94 -7.89
CA GLU A 74 1.40 2.18 -9.20
C GLU A 74 0.69 3.52 -9.25
N ASN A 75 -0.11 3.85 -8.22
CA ASN A 75 -0.80 5.13 -8.11
C ASN A 75 0.20 6.30 -8.04
N LEU A 76 1.26 6.17 -7.23
CA LEU A 76 2.32 7.17 -7.15
C LEU A 76 3.07 7.29 -8.50
N THR A 77 3.39 6.18 -9.14
CA THR A 77 4.05 6.17 -10.45
C THR A 77 3.20 6.89 -11.49
N THR A 78 1.90 6.63 -11.51
CA THR A 78 0.96 7.30 -12.40
C THR A 78 0.92 8.81 -12.12
N ALA A 79 0.93 9.21 -10.85
CA ALA A 79 1.00 10.63 -10.47
C ALA A 79 2.31 11.28 -10.92
N VAL A 80 3.44 10.57 -10.83
CA VAL A 80 4.77 11.08 -11.23
C VAL A 80 4.93 11.16 -12.75
N THR A 81 4.45 10.15 -13.49
CA THR A 81 4.71 9.99 -14.92
C THR A 81 3.60 10.52 -15.80
N GLY A 82 2.39 10.66 -15.26
CA GLY A 82 1.22 11.11 -16.01
C GLY A 82 1.24 12.60 -16.35
N PRO A 83 0.29 13.06 -17.17
CA PRO A 83 0.11 14.48 -17.41
C PRO A 83 -0.33 15.17 -16.11
N HIS A 84 0.29 16.31 -15.80
CA HIS A 84 -0.08 17.14 -14.64
C HIS A 84 -1.07 18.22 -15.08
N PRO A 85 -2.40 17.98 -14.99
CA PRO A 85 -3.38 18.92 -15.52
C PRO A 85 -3.37 20.27 -14.78
N THR A 86 -2.83 20.31 -13.58
CA THR A 86 -2.69 21.52 -12.74
C THR A 86 -1.28 22.10 -12.76
N GLY A 87 -0.33 21.47 -13.50
CA GLY A 87 1.06 21.89 -13.55
C GLY A 87 1.88 21.58 -12.29
N SER A 88 1.30 20.89 -11.31
CA SER A 88 1.95 20.53 -10.05
C SER A 88 1.71 19.07 -9.70
N PHE A 89 2.81 18.36 -9.34
CA PHE A 89 2.72 17.00 -8.81
C PHE A 89 1.82 16.92 -7.56
N LEU A 90 1.93 17.90 -6.66
CA LEU A 90 1.15 17.92 -5.41
C LEU A 90 -0.35 18.08 -5.68
N ASP A 91 -0.74 18.89 -6.68
CA ASP A 91 -2.13 19.02 -7.08
C ASP A 91 -2.64 17.72 -7.72
N THR A 92 -1.82 17.07 -8.54
CA THR A 92 -2.15 15.77 -9.13
C THR A 92 -2.30 14.71 -8.03
N LEU A 93 -1.37 14.64 -7.08
CA LEU A 93 -1.44 13.73 -5.95
C LEU A 93 -2.68 14.01 -5.09
N GLN A 94 -3.00 15.28 -4.85
CA GLN A 94 -4.23 15.67 -4.13
C GLN A 94 -5.47 15.17 -4.86
N VAL A 95 -5.59 15.35 -6.17
CA VAL A 95 -6.72 14.87 -6.97
C VAL A 95 -6.88 13.36 -6.84
N ILE A 96 -5.77 12.59 -6.93
CA ILE A 96 -5.79 11.12 -6.77
C ILE A 96 -6.28 10.73 -5.37
N LEU A 97 -5.76 11.39 -4.32
CA LEU A 97 -6.06 11.07 -2.92
C LEU A 97 -7.47 11.51 -2.49
N THR A 98 -8.06 12.50 -3.17
CA THR A 98 -9.37 13.06 -2.82
C THR A 98 -10.50 12.64 -3.76
N ASN A 99 -10.20 11.91 -4.83
CA ASN A 99 -11.22 11.41 -5.74
C ASN A 99 -12.24 10.55 -4.97
N PRO A 100 -13.55 10.95 -4.95
CA PRO A 100 -14.58 10.21 -4.22
C PRO A 100 -14.72 8.75 -4.66
N GLU A 101 -14.50 8.46 -5.95
CA GLU A 101 -14.58 7.10 -6.50
C GLU A 101 -13.47 6.19 -5.96
N HIS A 102 -12.30 6.76 -5.63
CA HIS A 102 -11.15 6.03 -5.09
C HIS A 102 -11.07 6.08 -3.56
N LYS A 103 -11.82 6.97 -2.90
CA LYS A 103 -11.72 7.21 -1.45
C LYS A 103 -11.87 5.94 -0.62
N LEU A 104 -12.90 5.14 -0.88
CA LEU A 104 -13.16 3.90 -0.12
C LEU A 104 -12.06 2.86 -0.32
N VAL A 105 -11.59 2.71 -1.54
CA VAL A 105 -10.51 1.76 -1.88
C VAL A 105 -9.21 2.19 -1.20
N ILE A 106 -8.82 3.45 -1.34
CA ILE A 106 -7.59 3.99 -0.72
C ILE A 106 -7.65 3.90 0.81
N THR A 107 -8.81 4.15 1.43
CA THR A 107 -9.00 4.01 2.87
C THR A 107 -8.83 2.56 3.31
N ALA A 108 -9.47 1.61 2.63
CA ALA A 108 -9.34 0.18 2.92
C ALA A 108 -7.89 -0.29 2.77
N GLN A 109 -7.18 0.17 1.76
CA GLN A 109 -5.75 -0.14 1.53
C GLN A 109 -4.87 0.37 2.66
N ARG A 110 -5.03 1.62 3.10
CA ARG A 110 -4.28 2.17 4.25
C ARG A 110 -4.54 1.39 5.52
N GLN A 111 -5.79 1.06 5.80
CA GLN A 111 -6.16 0.26 6.96
C GLN A 111 -5.53 -1.14 6.90
N MET A 112 -5.52 -1.76 5.72
CA MET A 112 -4.92 -3.08 5.53
C MET A 112 -3.38 -3.03 5.64
N PHE A 113 -2.73 -2.03 5.05
CA PHE A 113 -1.28 -1.79 5.22
C PHE A 113 -0.92 -1.71 6.70
N PHE A 114 -1.65 -0.89 7.47
CA PHE A 114 -1.42 -0.73 8.89
C PHE A 114 -1.70 -2.02 9.68
N ARG A 115 -2.80 -2.71 9.37
CA ARG A 115 -3.18 -3.97 10.04
C ARG A 115 -2.09 -5.04 9.87
N VAL A 116 -1.57 -5.24 8.66
CA VAL A 116 -0.51 -6.22 8.41
C VAL A 116 0.79 -5.81 9.10
N SER A 117 1.16 -4.53 9.04
CA SER A 117 2.35 -3.99 9.70
C SER A 117 2.28 -4.19 11.22
N ALA A 118 1.17 -3.84 11.86
CA ALA A 118 0.95 -4.03 13.30
C ALA A 118 0.98 -5.52 13.69
N THR A 119 0.40 -6.38 12.86
CA THR A 119 0.44 -7.83 13.08
C THR A 119 1.87 -8.37 13.02
N ALA A 120 2.67 -7.92 12.06
CA ALA A 120 4.07 -8.34 11.91
C ALA A 120 4.95 -7.93 13.11
N LEU A 121 4.66 -6.79 13.75
CA LEU A 121 5.36 -6.37 14.97
C LEU A 121 5.20 -7.39 16.10
N GLY A 122 4.00 -7.94 16.27
CA GLY A 122 3.69 -8.91 17.33
C GLY A 122 3.92 -10.39 16.97
N ARG A 123 4.19 -10.72 15.68
CA ARG A 123 4.22 -12.11 15.18
C ARG A 123 5.53 -12.45 14.49
N PRO A 124 6.46 -13.17 15.18
CA PRO A 124 7.77 -13.52 14.64
C PRO A 124 7.72 -14.32 13.33
N SER A 125 6.74 -15.22 13.15
CA SER A 125 6.57 -16.03 11.93
C SER A 125 6.25 -15.19 10.69
N LEU A 126 5.52 -14.09 10.86
CA LEU A 126 5.17 -13.15 9.80
C LEU A 126 6.30 -12.14 9.54
N ARG A 127 7.01 -11.72 10.60
CA ARG A 127 7.94 -10.57 10.59
C ARG A 127 9.02 -10.67 9.52
N SER A 128 9.67 -11.82 9.36
CA SER A 128 10.79 -11.95 8.41
C SER A 128 10.35 -11.81 6.95
N GLY A 129 9.16 -12.33 6.63
CA GLY A 129 8.56 -12.14 5.31
C GLY A 129 8.13 -10.69 5.08
N PHE A 130 7.49 -10.11 6.10
CA PHE A 130 7.04 -8.71 6.07
C PHE A 130 8.22 -7.75 5.86
N LEU A 131 9.33 -7.87 6.61
CA LEU A 131 10.46 -6.95 6.49
C LEU A 131 11.05 -6.94 5.07
N ARG A 132 11.15 -8.10 4.41
CA ARG A 132 11.64 -8.14 3.03
C ARG A 132 10.74 -7.38 2.06
N LEU A 133 9.42 -7.54 2.19
CA LEU A 133 8.44 -6.83 1.35
C LEU A 133 8.39 -5.34 1.68
N TYR A 134 8.56 -4.98 2.94
CA TYR A 134 8.62 -3.61 3.39
C TYR A 134 9.87 -2.89 2.87
N ASP A 135 11.03 -3.53 2.92
CA ASP A 135 12.28 -2.98 2.37
C ASP A 135 12.18 -2.77 0.84
N ASP A 136 11.55 -3.71 0.12
CA ASP A 136 11.25 -3.56 -1.32
C ASP A 136 10.33 -2.38 -1.58
N PHE A 137 9.23 -2.27 -0.83
CA PHE A 137 8.30 -1.14 -0.92
C PHE A 137 9.00 0.20 -0.69
N MET A 138 9.80 0.32 0.39
CA MET A 138 10.52 1.56 0.72
C MET A 138 11.56 1.90 -0.36
N THR A 139 12.23 0.91 -0.94
CA THR A 139 13.17 1.10 -2.06
C THR A 139 12.45 1.64 -3.29
N ARG A 140 11.27 1.12 -3.61
CA ARG A 140 10.47 1.60 -4.76
C ARG A 140 9.96 3.03 -4.56
N VAL A 141 9.57 3.38 -3.34
CA VAL A 141 9.18 4.76 -2.98
C VAL A 141 10.36 5.72 -3.06
N ASP A 142 11.56 5.29 -2.61
CA ASP A 142 12.82 6.04 -2.75
C ASP A 142 13.14 6.35 -4.23
N GLN A 143 13.05 5.34 -5.09
CA GLN A 143 13.25 5.51 -6.55
C GLN A 143 12.24 6.48 -7.19
N LEU A 144 11.00 6.49 -6.71
CA LEU A 144 9.99 7.46 -7.16
C LEU A 144 10.34 8.89 -6.77
N TYR A 145 10.93 9.09 -5.60
CA TYR A 145 11.43 10.41 -5.19
C TYR A 145 12.54 10.90 -6.12
N ASP A 146 13.50 10.05 -6.45
CA ASP A 146 14.57 10.40 -7.39
C ASP A 146 14.01 10.81 -8.76
N GLU A 147 12.96 10.14 -9.22
CA GLU A 147 12.26 10.51 -10.46
C GLU A 147 11.54 11.85 -10.35
N LEU A 148 10.92 12.17 -9.21
CA LEU A 148 10.30 13.47 -8.92
C LEU A 148 11.32 14.61 -8.96
N VAL A 149 12.48 14.40 -8.34
CA VAL A 149 13.59 15.37 -8.36
C VAL A 149 14.14 15.54 -9.78
N ARG A 150 14.34 14.44 -10.50
CA ARG A 150 14.83 14.47 -11.89
C ARG A 150 13.88 15.22 -12.85
N ARG A 151 12.58 15.17 -12.58
CA ARG A 151 11.54 15.92 -13.34
C ARG A 151 11.33 17.34 -12.83
N GLU A 152 12.08 17.79 -11.85
CA GLU A 152 11.92 19.11 -11.22
C GLU A 152 10.55 19.32 -10.57
N LEU A 153 9.86 18.24 -10.21
CA LEU A 153 8.55 18.27 -9.53
C LEU A 153 8.69 18.44 -8.02
N LEU A 154 9.83 18.03 -7.45
CA LEU A 154 10.24 18.26 -6.07
C LEU A 154 11.69 18.77 -6.02
N GLY A 155 12.01 19.55 -4.99
CA GLY A 155 13.38 19.95 -4.71
C GLY A 155 14.19 18.85 -4.01
N PRO A 156 15.53 18.84 -4.16
CA PRO A 156 16.43 17.81 -3.59
C PRO A 156 16.78 18.07 -2.13
N GLN A 157 15.86 18.59 -1.29
CA GLN A 157 16.14 18.93 0.11
C GLN A 157 16.17 17.72 1.03
N LEU A 158 15.59 16.62 0.64
CA LEU A 158 15.58 15.35 1.35
C LEU A 158 16.35 14.30 0.55
N SER A 159 16.86 13.27 1.21
CA SER A 159 17.18 12.03 0.50
C SER A 159 15.88 11.27 0.18
N GLY A 160 15.90 10.41 -0.83
CA GLY A 160 14.75 9.57 -1.15
C GLY A 160 14.31 8.73 0.04
N HIS A 161 15.26 8.19 0.82
CA HIS A 161 14.94 7.47 2.05
C HIS A 161 14.23 8.36 3.11
N GLN A 162 14.68 9.59 3.32
CA GLN A 162 14.01 10.53 4.24
C GLN A 162 12.59 10.85 3.77
N TRP A 163 12.41 11.01 2.46
CA TRP A 163 11.11 11.24 1.86
C TRP A 163 10.19 10.03 2.01
N ALA A 164 10.70 8.81 1.79
CA ALA A 164 9.95 7.57 1.96
C ALA A 164 9.45 7.39 3.40
N VAL A 165 10.31 7.62 4.41
CA VAL A 165 9.93 7.60 5.83
C VAL A 165 8.88 8.67 6.15
N PHE A 166 9.03 9.86 5.61
CA PHE A 166 8.03 10.92 5.78
C PHE A 166 6.69 10.54 5.15
N PHE A 167 6.71 10.00 3.93
CA PHE A 167 5.52 9.54 3.22
C PHE A 167 4.77 8.44 3.99
N GLU A 168 5.49 7.46 4.53
CA GLU A 168 4.91 6.43 5.39
C GLU A 168 4.23 7.02 6.63
N GLY A 169 4.90 7.98 7.28
CA GLY A 169 4.33 8.69 8.43
C GLY A 169 3.01 9.39 8.10
N GLN A 170 2.89 9.97 6.89
CA GLN A 170 1.65 10.59 6.42
C GLN A 170 0.57 9.53 6.16
N MET A 171 0.90 8.39 5.58
CA MET A 171 -0.03 7.28 5.39
C MET A 171 -0.58 6.77 6.71
N LEU A 172 0.28 6.60 7.71
CA LEU A 172 -0.09 6.15 9.06
C LEU A 172 -1.00 7.16 9.75
N SER A 173 -0.63 8.45 9.74
CA SER A 173 -1.45 9.52 10.29
C SER A 173 -2.83 9.54 9.64
N ARG A 174 -2.90 9.39 8.33
CA ARG A 174 -4.16 9.36 7.59
C ARG A 174 -5.02 8.16 7.96
N ALA A 175 -4.43 6.97 8.18
CA ALA A 175 -5.18 5.79 8.59
C ALA A 175 -5.92 5.99 9.91
N PHE A 176 -5.34 6.74 10.86
CA PHE A 176 -6.03 7.11 12.11
C PHE A 176 -7.15 8.14 11.89
N HIS A 177 -6.96 9.11 11.00
CA HIS A 177 -8.02 10.07 10.65
C HIS A 177 -9.21 9.38 9.99
N ASP A 178 -8.98 8.35 9.19
CA ASP A 178 -10.04 7.56 8.55
C ASP A 178 -10.94 6.82 9.56
N LEU A 179 -10.48 6.61 10.81
CA LEU A 179 -11.25 5.98 11.89
C LEU A 179 -12.13 6.97 12.66
N SER A 180 -11.94 8.28 12.50
CA SER A 180 -12.61 9.30 13.30
C SER A 180 -13.52 10.16 12.46
N SER A 181 -14.83 10.03 12.67
CA SER A 181 -15.83 10.94 12.07
C SER A 181 -15.77 12.36 12.65
N ALA A 182 -15.16 12.56 13.82
CA ALA A 182 -15.04 13.87 14.47
C ALA A 182 -13.99 14.78 13.83
N TRP A 183 -13.08 14.22 13.03
CA TRP A 183 -12.00 14.91 12.32
C TRP A 183 -12.18 14.80 10.79
N ASP A 184 -13.43 14.80 10.33
CA ASP A 184 -13.77 14.57 8.90
C ASP A 184 -13.41 15.77 7.98
N ASP A 185 -12.60 16.71 8.47
CA ASP A 185 -12.03 17.74 7.62
C ASP A 185 -10.81 17.20 6.85
N GLN A 186 -11.12 16.36 5.85
CA GLN A 186 -10.12 15.87 4.89
C GLN A 186 -9.37 17.01 4.22
N ASP A 187 -10.01 18.16 4.08
CA ASP A 187 -9.43 19.34 3.45
C ASP A 187 -8.34 19.94 4.34
N ASP A 188 -8.48 19.92 5.66
CA ASP A 188 -7.44 20.40 6.56
C ASP A 188 -6.20 19.53 6.55
N TRP A 189 -6.37 18.20 6.59
CA TRP A 189 -5.23 17.28 6.48
C TRP A 189 -4.53 17.43 5.13
N ASN A 190 -5.28 17.44 4.02
CA ASN A 190 -4.73 17.60 2.68
C ASN A 190 -4.01 18.95 2.53
N ARG A 191 -4.56 20.05 3.09
CA ARG A 191 -3.92 21.37 3.10
C ARG A 191 -2.61 21.36 3.90
N ALA A 192 -2.61 20.70 5.07
CA ALA A 192 -1.41 20.58 5.89
C ALA A 192 -0.32 19.74 5.19
N ALA A 193 -0.68 18.59 4.67
CA ALA A 193 0.24 17.72 3.91
C ALA A 193 0.80 18.44 2.67
N LYS A 194 -0.05 19.16 1.92
CA LYS A 194 0.39 19.96 0.79
C LYS A 194 1.36 21.07 1.19
N ARG A 195 1.11 21.78 2.28
CA ARG A 195 2.03 22.84 2.77
C ARG A 195 3.38 22.27 3.21
N MET A 196 3.37 21.13 3.90
CA MET A 196 4.61 20.47 4.33
C MET A 196 5.43 19.97 3.13
N LEU A 197 4.76 19.39 2.13
CA LEU A 197 5.40 18.93 0.89
C LEU A 197 5.85 20.11 0.01
N SER A 198 5.09 21.23 -0.03
CA SER A 198 5.44 22.44 -0.80
C SER A 198 6.67 23.14 -0.24
N GLY A 199 6.90 23.07 1.07
CA GLY A 199 8.15 23.56 1.68
C GLY A 199 9.39 22.85 1.15
N SER A 200 9.22 21.72 0.48
CA SER A 200 10.27 20.97 -0.21
C SER A 200 10.49 21.41 -1.68
N ILE A 201 9.65 22.31 -2.21
CA ILE A 201 9.78 22.84 -3.57
C ILE A 201 10.60 24.13 -3.49
N PRO A 202 11.67 24.28 -4.27
CA PRO A 202 12.38 25.57 -4.35
C PRO A 202 11.40 26.67 -4.76
N GLU A 203 11.39 27.77 -4.01
CA GLU A 203 10.70 28.97 -4.43
C GLU A 203 11.26 29.34 -5.81
N GLN A 204 10.41 29.33 -6.84
CA GLN A 204 10.86 29.82 -8.16
C GLN A 204 11.26 31.27 -7.99
N VAL A 205 12.55 31.52 -7.92
CA VAL A 205 13.08 32.90 -7.95
C VAL A 205 12.61 33.49 -9.29
N PRO A 206 11.80 34.56 -9.29
CA PRO A 206 11.41 35.19 -10.54
C PRO A 206 12.68 35.60 -11.29
N ALA A 207 12.73 35.32 -12.59
CA ALA A 207 13.84 35.74 -13.43
C ALA A 207 14.06 37.23 -13.25
N PRO A 208 15.30 37.70 -13.07
CA PRO A 208 15.57 39.12 -13.00
C PRO A 208 15.19 39.76 -14.34
N ASP A 209 14.41 40.85 -14.28
CA ASP A 209 14.01 41.70 -15.42
C ASP A 209 15.23 42.24 -16.22
#